data_c7b2c188408f8f2f64a266bf88f93f25
#
_entry.id   c7b2c188408f8f2f64a266bf88f93f25
#
_cell.length_a   1.000
_cell.length_b   1.000
_cell.length_c   1.000
_cell.angle_alpha   90.00
_cell.angle_beta   90.00
_cell.angle_gamma   90.00
#
_symmetry.space_group_name_H-M   'P 1'
#
loop_
_entity.id
_entity.type
_entity.pdbx_description
1 polymer ?
#
loop_
_entity_poly.entity_id
_entity_poly.type
_entity_poly.pdbx_seq_one_letter_code
_entity_poly.pdbx_strand_id
1 'polypeptide(L)'
;MDRKNRRLFVACDNKMMAVVNADTGKIVATPATGDGVDATTFDDATGLAFASAGEGVLTVVHEDSPDKFSVVENVPTQKGARTLALDSKTHNIFLVAAKLGPAPAPTPENPHARPSIVPDTFVVLVVGK
;
A
#
# COMPACT_ATOMS: atom_id res chain seq x y z
N MET A 1 -11.83 -1.61 2.82
CA MET A 1 -13.15 -0.99 2.52
C MET A 1 -13.70 -0.37 3.79
N ASP A 2 -14.08 0.91 3.74
CA ASP A 2 -14.97 1.49 4.74
C ASP A 2 -16.40 0.98 4.47
N ARG A 3 -16.92 0.22 5.43
CA ARG A 3 -18.27 -0.36 5.33
C ARG A 3 -19.38 0.63 5.69
N LYS A 4 -19.07 1.60 6.56
CA LYS A 4 -20.01 2.61 7.04
C LYS A 4 -20.38 3.59 5.93
N ASN A 5 -19.38 4.17 5.26
CA ASN A 5 -19.57 5.13 4.19
C ASN A 5 -19.53 4.48 2.79
N ARG A 6 -19.33 3.16 2.73
CA ARG A 6 -19.32 2.36 1.50
C ARG A 6 -18.28 2.86 0.48
N ARG A 7 -17.03 3.00 0.96
CA ARG A 7 -15.88 3.41 0.15
C ARG A 7 -14.91 2.26 -0.03
N LEU A 8 -14.54 2.01 -1.28
CA LEU A 8 -13.50 1.05 -1.66
C LEU A 8 -12.20 1.82 -1.90
N PHE A 9 -11.09 1.27 -1.42
CA PHE A 9 -9.75 1.79 -1.62
C PHE A 9 -9.00 0.87 -2.58
N VAL A 10 -8.63 1.37 -3.75
CA VAL A 10 -8.03 0.59 -4.83
C VAL A 10 -6.66 1.16 -5.16
N ALA A 11 -5.63 0.35 -5.00
CA ALA A 11 -4.28 0.71 -5.43
C ALA A 11 -4.17 0.71 -6.95
N CYS A 12 -3.50 1.70 -7.52
CA CYS A 12 -3.32 1.86 -8.96
C CYS A 12 -1.83 2.10 -9.28
N ASP A 13 -1.34 1.50 -10.37
CA ASP A 13 0.07 1.60 -10.80
C ASP A 13 0.52 3.02 -11.18
N ASN A 14 -0.42 3.94 -11.34
CA ASN A 14 -0.15 5.34 -11.68
C ASN A 14 0.13 6.23 -10.47
N LYS A 15 0.58 5.66 -9.36
CA LYS A 15 0.91 6.36 -8.09
C LYS A 15 -0.31 7.04 -7.45
N MET A 16 -1.46 6.42 -7.56
CA MET A 16 -2.70 6.91 -6.95
C MET A 16 -3.47 5.77 -6.28
N MET A 17 -4.24 6.14 -5.27
CA MET A 17 -5.28 5.30 -4.70
C MET A 17 -6.62 5.82 -5.21
N ALA A 18 -7.36 5.03 -5.98
CA ALA A 18 -8.73 5.38 -6.31
C ALA A 18 -9.65 5.05 -5.13
N VAL A 19 -10.37 6.06 -4.65
CA VAL A 19 -11.47 5.85 -3.69
C VAL A 19 -12.76 5.80 -4.47
N VAL A 20 -13.47 4.69 -4.36
CA VAL A 20 -14.66 4.39 -5.16
C VAL A 20 -15.89 4.29 -4.27
N ASN A 21 -16.96 4.97 -4.65
CA ASN A 21 -18.28 4.77 -4.04
C ASN A 21 -18.81 3.39 -4.47
N ALA A 22 -19.00 2.49 -3.51
CA ALA A 22 -19.39 1.10 -3.76
C ALA A 22 -20.81 0.94 -4.31
N ASP A 23 -21.68 1.93 -4.13
CA ASP A 23 -23.06 1.88 -4.59
C ASP A 23 -23.21 2.37 -6.04
N THR A 24 -22.37 3.30 -6.45
CA THR A 24 -22.46 3.94 -7.77
C THR A 24 -21.33 3.56 -8.73
N GLY A 25 -20.26 2.97 -8.23
CA GLY A 25 -19.03 2.68 -8.98
C GLY A 25 -18.22 3.92 -9.36
N LYS A 26 -18.60 5.11 -8.88
CA LYS A 26 -17.90 6.37 -9.22
C LYS A 26 -16.67 6.56 -8.34
N ILE A 27 -15.59 7.03 -8.95
CA ILE A 27 -14.41 7.50 -8.21
C ILE A 27 -14.78 8.84 -7.56
N VAL A 28 -14.56 8.96 -6.25
CA VAL A 28 -14.84 10.15 -5.44
C VAL A 28 -13.57 10.91 -5.06
N ALA A 29 -12.41 10.22 -5.00
CA ALA A 29 -11.11 10.83 -4.73
C ALA A 29 -9.97 9.99 -5.32
N THR A 30 -8.82 10.64 -5.53
CA THR A 30 -7.59 9.98 -6.03
C THR A 30 -6.36 10.51 -5.28
N PRO A 31 -6.22 10.25 -3.96
CA PRO A 31 -5.01 10.65 -3.23
C PRO A 31 -3.77 10.00 -3.83
N ALA A 32 -2.66 10.76 -3.85
CA ALA A 32 -1.38 10.29 -4.34
C ALA A 32 -0.78 9.22 -3.42
N THR A 33 -0.08 8.24 -3.99
CA THR A 33 0.65 7.18 -3.27
C THR A 33 2.08 7.06 -3.79
N GLY A 34 2.87 6.21 -3.15
CA GLY A 34 4.19 5.84 -3.65
C GLY A 34 4.15 5.04 -4.96
N ASP A 35 5.31 4.77 -5.53
CA ASP A 35 5.47 4.01 -6.78
C ASP A 35 5.44 2.50 -6.53
N GLY A 36 4.80 1.78 -7.43
CA GLY A 36 4.65 0.33 -7.34
C GLY A 36 3.79 -0.09 -6.16
N VAL A 37 2.61 0.54 -6.02
CA VAL A 37 1.62 0.18 -4.98
C VAL A 37 1.20 -1.27 -5.17
N ASP A 38 1.11 -2.01 -4.06
CA ASP A 38 0.81 -3.45 -4.07
C ASP A 38 -0.47 -3.78 -3.30
N ALA A 39 -0.65 -3.21 -2.11
CA ALA A 39 -1.79 -3.53 -1.26
C ALA A 39 -2.34 -2.31 -0.54
N THR A 40 -3.64 -2.35 -0.25
CA THR A 40 -4.35 -1.34 0.53
C THR A 40 -5.15 -1.99 1.65
N THR A 41 -5.28 -1.28 2.77
CA THR A 41 -6.21 -1.62 3.85
C THR A 41 -6.84 -0.37 4.42
N PHE A 42 -7.92 -0.52 5.16
CA PHE A 42 -8.61 0.56 5.85
C PHE A 42 -8.88 0.17 7.29
N ASP A 43 -8.58 1.07 8.20
CA ASP A 43 -8.84 0.95 9.63
C ASP A 43 -10.10 1.76 9.98
N ASP A 44 -11.19 1.06 10.20
CA ASP A 44 -12.50 1.66 10.52
C ASP A 44 -12.47 2.49 11.83
N ALA A 45 -11.60 2.16 12.77
CA ALA A 45 -11.53 2.83 14.06
C ALA A 45 -10.83 4.20 13.99
N THR A 46 -9.85 4.33 13.10
CA THR A 46 -9.04 5.54 12.95
C THR A 46 -9.40 6.38 11.72
N GLY A 47 -10.18 5.83 10.80
CA GLY A 47 -10.48 6.46 9.51
C GLY A 47 -9.26 6.55 8.58
N LEU A 48 -8.26 5.68 8.78
CA LEU A 48 -7.03 5.68 8.00
C LEU A 48 -7.04 4.57 6.94
N ALA A 49 -6.75 4.95 5.72
CA ALA A 49 -6.40 4.02 4.64
C ALA A 49 -4.88 3.98 4.45
N PHE A 50 -4.36 2.80 4.19
CA PHE A 50 -2.94 2.56 4.02
C PHE A 50 -2.67 1.95 2.65
N ALA A 51 -1.59 2.39 1.99
CA ALA A 51 -1.13 1.82 0.73
C ALA A 51 0.38 1.53 0.80
N SER A 52 0.75 0.25 0.66
CA SER A 52 2.16 -0.14 0.58
C SER A 52 2.69 0.02 -0.84
N ALA A 53 3.87 0.63 -0.99
CA ALA A 53 4.52 0.86 -2.26
C ALA A 53 5.92 0.25 -2.30
N GLY A 54 6.22 -0.48 -3.39
CA GLY A 54 7.49 -1.21 -3.56
C GLY A 54 8.73 -0.33 -3.59
N GLU A 55 8.60 0.96 -3.82
CA GLU A 55 9.73 1.91 -3.70
C GLU A 55 10.23 2.05 -2.26
N GLY A 56 9.47 1.60 -1.26
CA GLY A 56 9.82 1.68 0.17
C GLY A 56 9.06 2.77 0.90
N VAL A 57 7.77 2.90 0.64
CA VAL A 57 6.88 3.87 1.28
C VAL A 57 5.55 3.21 1.66
N LEU A 58 5.06 3.53 2.84
CA LEU A 58 3.67 3.29 3.25
C LEU A 58 2.95 4.65 3.27
N THR A 59 2.06 4.87 2.31
CA THR A 59 1.23 6.08 2.28
C THR A 59 0.04 5.92 3.22
N VAL A 60 -0.18 6.93 4.06
CA VAL A 60 -1.30 6.99 5.01
C VAL A 60 -2.26 8.09 4.54
N VAL A 61 -3.52 7.72 4.32
CA VAL A 61 -4.58 8.60 3.85
C VAL A 61 -5.69 8.63 4.89
N HIS A 62 -6.10 9.82 5.30
CA HIS A 62 -7.22 10.00 6.22
C HIS A 62 -8.52 10.26 5.46
N GLU A 63 -9.59 9.62 5.89
CA GLU A 63 -10.96 9.91 5.45
C GLU A 63 -11.50 11.09 6.26
N ASP A 64 -11.38 12.32 5.72
CA ASP A 64 -11.89 13.54 6.36
C ASP A 64 -13.43 13.58 6.35
N SER A 65 -14.01 13.02 5.31
CA SER A 65 -15.44 12.79 5.16
C SER A 65 -15.66 11.73 4.06
N PRO A 66 -16.87 11.20 3.84
CA PRO A 66 -17.11 10.13 2.87
C PRO A 66 -16.64 10.41 1.45
N ASP A 67 -16.46 11.67 1.07
CA ASP A 67 -16.02 12.07 -0.28
C ASP A 67 -14.76 12.96 -0.28
N LYS A 68 -14.10 13.09 0.90
CA LYS A 68 -12.89 13.89 1.04
C LYS A 68 -11.80 13.10 1.76
N PHE A 69 -10.62 13.04 1.15
CA PHE A 69 -9.48 12.27 1.61
C PHE A 69 -8.21 13.10 1.53
N SER A 70 -7.36 13.01 2.54
CA SER A 70 -6.07 13.70 2.58
C SER A 70 -4.94 12.73 2.87
N VAL A 71 -3.82 12.88 2.15
CA VAL A 71 -2.56 12.19 2.50
C VAL A 71 -2.01 12.88 3.74
N VAL A 72 -1.93 12.13 4.85
CA VAL A 72 -1.45 12.66 6.13
C VAL A 72 0.01 12.34 6.38
N GLU A 73 0.50 11.24 5.81
CA GLU A 73 1.90 10.84 5.99
C GLU A 73 2.35 9.88 4.87
N ASN A 74 3.64 9.94 4.56
CA ASN A 74 4.36 8.93 3.79
C ASN A 74 5.47 8.38 4.68
N VAL A 75 5.23 7.22 5.28
CA VAL A 75 6.17 6.54 6.18
C VAL A 75 7.22 5.82 5.37
N PRO A 76 8.53 6.15 5.52
CA PRO A 76 9.60 5.41 4.87
C PRO A 76 9.63 3.95 5.37
N THR A 77 9.71 3.01 4.44
CA THR A 77 9.84 1.58 4.72
C THR A 77 11.04 1.00 3.96
N GLN A 78 11.26 -0.31 4.05
CA GLN A 78 12.28 -0.96 3.25
C GLN A 78 11.82 -1.06 1.78
N LYS A 79 12.72 -0.78 0.82
CA LYS A 79 12.45 -1.01 -0.59
C LYS A 79 12.06 -2.47 -0.82
N GLY A 80 10.98 -2.68 -1.56
CA GLY A 80 10.38 -3.99 -1.78
C GLY A 80 9.44 -4.45 -0.65
N ALA A 81 9.23 -3.63 0.38
CA ALA A 81 8.18 -3.89 1.36
C ALA A 81 6.83 -3.79 0.66
N ARG A 82 6.18 -4.93 0.54
CA ARG A 82 4.90 -5.09 -0.15
C ARG A 82 3.98 -5.94 0.70
N THR A 83 2.74 -6.06 0.26
CA THR A 83 1.75 -6.81 0.99
C THR A 83 1.65 -6.31 2.44
N LEU A 84 0.48 -5.97 2.87
CA LEU A 84 0.28 -5.46 4.21
C LEU A 84 -0.87 -6.18 4.90
N ALA A 85 -0.81 -6.20 6.23
CA ALA A 85 -1.91 -6.62 7.09
C ALA A 85 -2.13 -5.59 8.20
N LEU A 86 -3.38 -5.36 8.55
CA LEU A 86 -3.78 -4.51 9.67
C LEU A 86 -4.20 -5.40 10.84
N ASP A 87 -3.64 -5.16 12.01
CA ASP A 87 -4.24 -5.60 13.26
C ASP A 87 -5.21 -4.52 13.79
N SER A 88 -6.49 -4.79 13.66
CA SER A 88 -7.55 -3.85 14.08
C SER A 88 -7.65 -3.63 15.59
N LYS A 89 -6.94 -4.40 16.42
CA LYS A 89 -6.91 -4.22 17.87
C LYS A 89 -5.81 -3.26 18.30
N THR A 90 -4.63 -3.37 17.69
CA THR A 90 -3.47 -2.54 18.00
C THR A 90 -3.29 -1.39 17.03
N HIS A 91 -4.03 -1.39 15.91
CA HIS A 91 -3.91 -0.46 14.78
C HIS A 91 -2.52 -0.46 14.12
N ASN A 92 -1.76 -1.53 14.31
CA ASN A 92 -0.47 -1.72 13.69
C ASN A 92 -0.62 -2.27 12.26
N ILE A 93 0.22 -1.78 11.37
CA ILE A 93 0.38 -2.30 10.02
C ILE A 93 1.63 -3.17 9.98
N PHE A 94 1.49 -4.37 9.46
CA PHE A 94 2.57 -5.31 9.24
C PHE A 94 2.87 -5.39 7.74
N LEU A 95 4.14 -5.22 7.37
CA LEU A 95 4.61 -5.40 6.00
C LEU A 95 5.71 -6.45 5.97
N VAL A 96 5.88 -7.09 4.84
CA VAL A 96 6.96 -8.07 4.66
C VAL A 96 7.98 -7.53 3.65
N ALA A 97 9.25 -7.76 3.93
CA ALA A 97 10.34 -7.39 3.04
C ALA A 97 11.48 -8.40 3.11
N ALA A 98 12.29 -8.41 2.06
CA ALA A 98 13.57 -9.11 2.03
C ALA A 98 14.56 -8.29 1.19
N LYS A 99 15.86 -8.51 1.39
CA LYS A 99 16.86 -7.93 0.49
C LYS A 99 16.79 -8.62 -0.86
N LEU A 100 16.85 -7.84 -1.91
CA LEU A 100 16.91 -8.33 -3.28
C LEU A 100 18.36 -8.32 -3.75
N GLY A 101 18.77 -9.36 -4.43
CA GLY A 101 20.06 -9.44 -5.14
C GLY A 101 20.07 -8.53 -6.38
N PRO A 102 21.14 -8.56 -7.17
CA PRO A 102 21.19 -7.82 -8.41
C PRO A 102 20.12 -8.33 -9.38
N ALA A 103 19.51 -7.41 -10.13
CA ALA A 103 18.58 -7.80 -11.19
C ALA A 103 19.35 -8.53 -12.30
N PRO A 104 18.89 -9.72 -12.73
CA PRO A 104 19.48 -10.40 -13.87
C PRO A 104 19.31 -9.55 -15.15
N ALA A 105 20.21 -9.73 -16.12
CA ALA A 105 20.05 -9.10 -17.42
C ALA A 105 18.76 -9.62 -18.09
N PRO A 106 17.96 -8.75 -18.72
CA PRO A 106 16.81 -9.19 -19.49
C PRO A 106 17.24 -10.12 -20.63
N THR A 107 16.46 -11.19 -20.86
CA THR A 107 16.63 -12.08 -22.03
C THR A 107 15.37 -12.06 -22.89
N PRO A 108 15.43 -12.47 -24.16
CA PRO A 108 14.24 -12.56 -25.01
C PRO A 108 13.14 -13.43 -24.39
N GLU A 109 13.51 -14.50 -23.67
CA GLU A 109 12.59 -15.42 -23.00
C GLU A 109 12.07 -14.86 -21.66
N ASN A 110 12.82 -13.95 -21.04
CA ASN A 110 12.45 -13.33 -19.76
C ASN A 110 12.81 -11.83 -19.75
N PRO A 111 12.03 -11.00 -20.45
CA PRO A 111 12.30 -9.56 -20.57
C PRO A 111 12.10 -8.80 -19.24
N HIS A 112 11.42 -9.40 -18.27
CA HIS A 112 11.12 -8.82 -16.94
C HIS A 112 11.72 -9.67 -15.81
N ALA A 113 12.97 -10.12 -16.00
CA ALA A 113 13.69 -10.93 -15.02
C ALA A 113 13.73 -10.21 -13.64
N ARG A 114 13.24 -10.88 -12.60
CA ARG A 114 13.19 -10.33 -11.24
C ARG A 114 14.44 -10.70 -10.45
N PRO A 115 14.94 -9.80 -9.59
CA PRO A 115 16.01 -10.11 -8.65
C PRO A 115 15.63 -11.31 -7.78
N SER A 116 16.62 -12.15 -7.45
CA SER A 116 16.45 -13.19 -6.43
C SER A 116 16.42 -12.58 -5.03
N ILE A 117 15.71 -13.24 -4.12
CA ILE A 117 15.76 -12.89 -2.70
C ILE A 117 17.10 -13.39 -2.13
N VAL A 118 17.79 -12.52 -1.38
CA VAL A 118 18.97 -12.92 -0.62
C VAL A 118 18.52 -13.79 0.55
N PRO A 119 19.06 -15.01 0.73
CA PRO A 119 18.69 -15.90 1.81
C PRO A 119 18.84 -15.22 3.19
N ASP A 120 18.01 -15.62 4.14
CA ASP A 120 18.03 -15.16 5.55
C ASP A 120 17.87 -13.64 5.77
N THR A 121 17.26 -12.95 4.81
CA THR A 121 17.02 -11.50 4.89
C THR A 121 15.55 -11.12 5.01
N PHE A 122 14.65 -12.09 5.15
CA PHE A 122 13.24 -11.83 5.36
C PHE A 122 13.00 -11.12 6.69
N VAL A 123 12.21 -10.07 6.66
CA VAL A 123 11.81 -9.30 7.84
C VAL A 123 10.32 -8.97 7.79
N VAL A 124 9.74 -8.82 8.97
CA VAL A 124 8.43 -8.21 9.15
C VAL A 124 8.64 -6.82 9.73
N LEU A 125 8.18 -5.81 9.01
CA LEU A 125 8.15 -4.44 9.48
C LEU A 125 6.84 -4.19 10.20
N VAL A 126 6.91 -3.49 11.34
CA VAL A 126 5.74 -3.09 12.11
C VAL A 126 5.69 -1.56 12.12
N VAL A 127 4.60 -1.01 11.61
CA VAL A 127 4.33 0.43 11.60
C VAL A 127 3.12 0.68 12.50
N GLY A 128 3.31 1.48 13.51
CA GLY A 128 2.29 1.84 14.50
C GLY A 128 2.68 3.08 15.27
N LYS A 129 1.81 3.52 16.16
CA LYS A 129 2.08 4.63 17.10
C LYS A 129 2.73 4.11 18.36
#